data_f80840c91e32c19a874cd15b79b01a20
#
_entry.id   f80840c91e32c19a874cd15b79b01a20
#
_cell.length_a   1.000
_cell.length_b   1.000
_cell.length_c   1.000
_cell.angle_alpha   90.00
_cell.angle_beta   90.00
_cell.angle_gamma   90.00
#
_symmetry.space_group_name_H-M   'P 1'
#
loop_
_entity.id
_entity.type
_entity.pdbx_description
1 polymer ?
#
loop_
_entity_poly.entity_id
_entity_poly.type
_entity_poly.pdbx_seq_one_letter_code
_entity_poly.pdbx_strand_id
1 'polypeptide(L)'
;MNKLNFKQLFALVMITGLVASGCSSLNKTQKGVIIGAGAGGAVGAGVGKAAGNTALGAIIGAAVGGATGGIIGRKMDKQAEEMAKIPGAEVKRVGEGINVTFESGVLFGVDQATLNSDAQTKIKDLAAILNKNPDTYILIEGHTDNSGTSSHNMALSERRAKAVSNFLSAQNIASSRLKTAWYGESQPKVANDSESNKAQNRRVEFAIYANEKLVEEAKVEAAKG
;
A
#
# COMPACT_ATOMS: atom_id res chain seq x y z
N MET A 1 -0.79 9.09 51.40
CA MET A 1 -1.46 9.90 50.38
C MET A 1 -0.39 10.71 49.65
N ASN A 2 0.11 10.21 48.50
CA ASN A 2 1.15 10.88 47.72
C ASN A 2 0.49 11.97 46.85
N LYS A 3 0.89 13.22 47.14
CA LYS A 3 0.46 14.40 46.37
C LYS A 3 1.19 14.37 45.03
N LEU A 4 0.47 14.17 43.91
CA LEU A 4 1.02 14.34 42.57
C LEU A 4 1.50 15.78 42.39
N ASN A 5 2.74 15.96 41.95
CA ASN A 5 3.32 17.26 41.68
C ASN A 5 2.64 17.93 40.48
N PHE A 6 2.37 19.21 40.55
CA PHE A 6 1.72 20.05 39.54
C PHE A 6 2.33 19.89 38.13
N LYS A 7 3.63 19.62 38.01
CA LYS A 7 4.32 19.32 36.75
C LYS A 7 3.94 17.97 36.14
N GLN A 8 3.59 16.97 36.96
CA GLN A 8 3.13 15.65 36.47
C GLN A 8 1.67 15.71 36.00
N LEU A 9 0.86 16.56 36.62
CA LEU A 9 -0.52 16.80 36.17
C LEU A 9 -0.57 17.53 34.83
N PHE A 10 0.37 18.46 34.58
CA PHE A 10 0.47 19.20 33.32
C PHE A 10 0.94 18.31 32.17
N ALA A 11 1.84 17.35 32.41
CA ALA A 11 2.29 16.38 31.43
C ALA A 11 1.16 15.37 31.02
N LEU A 12 0.31 14.99 31.98
CA LEU A 12 -0.80 14.09 31.74
C LEU A 12 -1.92 14.74 30.91
N VAL A 13 -2.17 16.02 31.10
CA VAL A 13 -3.18 16.80 30.37
C VAL A 13 -2.74 17.10 28.94
N MET A 14 -1.41 17.25 28.68
CA MET A 14 -0.90 17.47 27.33
C MET A 14 -0.99 16.21 26.44
N ILE A 15 -0.95 15.01 27.02
CA ILE A 15 -1.04 13.74 26.25
C ILE A 15 -2.50 13.43 25.87
N THR A 16 -3.47 13.85 26.67
CA THR A 16 -4.90 13.63 26.37
C THR A 16 -5.51 14.66 25.40
N GLY A 17 -4.85 15.81 25.20
CA GLY A 17 -5.33 16.89 24.33
C GLY A 17 -5.10 16.66 22.83
N LEU A 18 -4.25 15.71 22.41
CA LEU A 18 -3.91 15.49 20.99
C LEU A 18 -4.84 14.51 20.26
N VAL A 19 -5.78 13.87 20.94
CA VAL A 19 -6.64 12.82 20.32
C VAL A 19 -8.03 13.35 19.93
N ALA A 20 -8.40 14.59 20.27
CA ALA A 20 -9.78 15.08 20.15
C ALA A 20 -10.05 16.04 18.97
N SER A 21 -9.09 16.28 18.05
CA SER A 21 -9.27 17.28 16.97
C SER A 21 -9.19 16.68 15.56
N GLY A 22 -9.78 15.52 15.32
CA GLY A 22 -9.73 14.81 14.03
C GLY A 22 -11.06 14.38 13.43
N CYS A 23 -12.19 14.94 13.87
CA CYS A 23 -13.50 14.67 13.26
C CYS A 23 -13.95 15.84 12.39
N SER A 24 -13.37 16.02 11.20
CA SER A 24 -13.96 16.88 10.17
C SER A 24 -14.14 16.09 8.88
N SER A 25 -15.41 15.80 8.58
CA SER A 25 -15.97 15.59 7.25
C SER A 25 -15.11 14.82 6.23
N LEU A 26 -15.06 13.51 6.37
CA LEU A 26 -14.56 12.63 5.31
C LEU A 26 -15.57 12.59 4.16
N ASN A 27 -15.20 13.05 2.97
CA ASN A 27 -15.97 12.91 1.74
C ASN A 27 -16.19 11.42 1.41
N LYS A 28 -17.26 11.11 0.66
CA LYS A 28 -17.62 9.72 0.27
C LYS A 28 -16.47 8.97 -0.40
N THR A 29 -15.56 9.65 -1.08
CA THR A 29 -14.34 9.12 -1.70
C THR A 29 -13.31 8.69 -0.65
N GLN A 30 -13.28 9.30 0.52
CA GLN A 30 -12.36 8.97 1.61
C GLN A 30 -12.81 7.74 2.42
N LYS A 31 -14.10 7.40 2.38
CA LYS A 31 -14.64 6.22 3.09
C LYS A 31 -14.23 4.90 2.46
N GLY A 32 -13.92 4.86 1.17
CA GLY A 32 -13.47 3.63 0.47
C GLY A 32 -12.07 3.16 0.86
N VAL A 33 -11.22 4.05 1.38
CA VAL A 33 -9.81 3.76 1.70
C VAL A 33 -9.63 3.11 3.09
N ILE A 34 -10.62 3.26 3.98
CA ILE A 34 -10.47 2.89 5.41
C ILE A 34 -10.91 1.44 5.69
N ILE A 35 -11.61 0.79 4.80
CA ILE A 35 -12.16 -0.53 5.02
C ILE A 35 -11.12 -1.59 4.66
N GLY A 36 -10.28 -1.96 5.61
CA GLY A 36 -9.59 -3.22 5.58
C GLY A 36 -8.08 -3.30 5.75
N ALA A 37 -7.42 -2.26 6.23
CA ALA A 37 -6.06 -2.43 6.73
C ALA A 37 -6.12 -2.82 8.22
N GLY A 38 -5.33 -3.78 8.67
CA GLY A 38 -5.09 -4.02 10.10
C GLY A 38 -4.67 -2.72 10.78
N ALA A 39 -4.90 -2.56 12.08
CA ALA A 39 -4.86 -1.27 12.77
C ALA A 39 -3.59 -0.41 12.48
N GLY A 40 -2.43 -1.03 12.27
CA GLY A 40 -1.17 -0.34 11.94
C GLY A 40 -1.11 0.17 10.50
N GLY A 41 -1.55 -0.65 9.52
CA GLY A 41 -1.54 -0.27 8.10
C GLY A 41 -2.55 0.85 7.79
N ALA A 42 -3.68 0.92 8.50
CA ALA A 42 -4.67 2.00 8.33
C ALA A 42 -4.13 3.36 8.82
N VAL A 43 -3.43 3.38 9.94
CA VAL A 43 -2.78 4.60 10.46
C VAL A 43 -1.67 5.06 9.51
N GLY A 44 -0.83 4.12 9.04
CA GLY A 44 0.26 4.42 8.10
C GLY A 44 -0.24 4.91 6.75
N ALA A 45 -1.32 4.33 6.20
CA ALA A 45 -1.93 4.80 4.96
C ALA A 45 -2.48 6.24 5.10
N GLY A 46 -3.02 6.60 6.27
CA GLY A 46 -3.44 7.98 6.57
C GLY A 46 -2.28 8.97 6.56
N VAL A 47 -1.15 8.59 7.18
CA VAL A 47 0.08 9.40 7.18
C VAL A 47 0.68 9.48 5.79
N GLY A 48 0.74 8.37 5.04
CA GLY A 48 1.25 8.31 3.67
C GLY A 48 0.45 9.18 2.71
N LYS A 49 -0.87 9.25 2.88
CA LYS A 49 -1.72 10.16 2.08
C LYS A 49 -1.36 11.61 2.32
N ALA A 50 -1.13 12.01 3.58
CA ALA A 50 -0.69 13.37 3.91
C ALA A 50 0.72 13.66 3.36
N ALA A 51 1.57 12.65 3.21
CA ALA A 51 2.90 12.75 2.61
C ALA A 51 2.92 12.52 1.09
N GLY A 52 1.75 12.34 0.43
CA GLY A 52 1.62 12.18 -1.01
C GLY A 52 1.89 10.77 -1.56
N ASN A 53 2.09 9.76 -0.70
CA ASN A 53 2.24 8.36 -1.13
C ASN A 53 1.65 7.39 -0.09
N THR A 54 0.44 6.91 -0.37
CA THR A 54 -0.30 6.03 0.54
C THR A 54 0.27 4.63 0.60
N ALA A 55 0.79 4.10 -0.52
CA ALA A 55 1.41 2.77 -0.55
C ALA A 55 2.61 2.69 0.40
N LEU A 56 3.50 3.68 0.34
CA LEU A 56 4.63 3.77 1.27
C LEU A 56 4.16 3.94 2.72
N GLY A 57 3.12 4.76 2.94
CA GLY A 57 2.54 4.95 4.27
C GLY A 57 1.96 3.67 4.86
N ALA A 58 1.28 2.84 4.05
CA ALA A 58 0.75 1.56 4.50
C ALA A 58 1.86 0.59 4.95
N ILE A 59 2.97 0.54 4.19
CA ILE A 59 4.14 -0.29 4.54
C ILE A 59 4.79 0.21 5.83
N ILE A 60 5.04 1.53 5.94
CA ILE A 60 5.70 2.12 7.13
C ILE A 60 4.82 1.96 8.37
N GLY A 61 3.50 2.13 8.22
CA GLY A 61 2.55 1.97 9.34
C GLY A 61 2.39 0.52 9.82
N ALA A 62 2.77 -0.45 9.00
CA ALA A 62 2.76 -1.87 9.36
C ALA A 62 4.10 -2.35 9.97
N ALA A 63 5.13 -1.51 10.02
CA ALA A 63 6.44 -1.88 10.55
C ALA A 63 6.38 -2.14 12.06
N VAL A 64 7.04 -3.19 12.52
CA VAL A 64 7.09 -3.59 13.94
C VAL A 64 8.44 -3.33 14.60
N GLY A 65 9.52 -3.19 13.82
CA GLY A 65 10.86 -2.87 14.29
C GLY A 65 11.55 -3.97 15.10
N GLY A 66 12.78 -3.71 15.56
CA GLY A 66 13.55 -4.61 16.39
C GLY A 66 13.90 -5.96 15.73
N ALA A 67 14.11 -7.01 16.52
CA ALA A 67 14.43 -8.35 16.04
C ALA A 67 13.31 -8.94 15.16
N THR A 68 12.06 -8.71 15.54
CA THR A 68 10.86 -9.12 14.76
C THR A 68 10.86 -8.50 13.37
N GLY A 69 11.10 -7.19 13.28
CA GLY A 69 11.19 -6.50 11.98
C GLY A 69 12.36 -7.00 11.14
N GLY A 70 13.48 -7.35 11.75
CA GLY A 70 14.62 -7.97 11.05
C GLY A 70 14.27 -9.32 10.42
N ILE A 71 13.45 -10.14 11.09
CA ILE A 71 12.96 -11.42 10.55
C ILE A 71 12.02 -11.21 9.39
N ILE A 72 11.03 -10.30 9.55
CA ILE A 72 10.09 -9.93 8.48
C ILE A 72 10.87 -9.37 7.29
N GLY A 73 11.83 -8.47 7.54
CA GLY A 73 12.67 -7.87 6.51
C GLY A 73 13.35 -8.92 5.63
N ARG A 74 14.03 -9.92 6.23
CA ARG A 74 14.67 -11.01 5.48
C ARG A 74 13.71 -11.84 4.62
N LYS A 75 12.48 -12.08 5.10
CA LYS A 75 11.45 -12.75 4.30
C LYS A 75 11.01 -11.87 3.11
N MET A 76 10.85 -10.57 3.34
CA MET A 76 10.49 -9.61 2.27
C MET A 76 11.64 -9.40 1.26
N ASP A 77 12.90 -9.45 1.68
CA ASP A 77 14.04 -9.36 0.75
C ASP A 77 13.98 -10.45 -0.32
N LYS A 78 13.78 -11.71 0.08
CA LYS A 78 13.66 -12.84 -0.85
C LYS A 78 12.48 -12.67 -1.81
N GLN A 79 11.33 -12.19 -1.30
CA GLN A 79 10.17 -11.92 -2.15
C GLN A 79 10.46 -10.78 -3.15
N ALA A 80 11.10 -9.70 -2.70
CA ALA A 80 11.45 -8.57 -3.56
C ALA A 80 12.40 -8.99 -4.68
N GLU A 81 13.39 -9.84 -4.39
CA GLU A 81 14.29 -10.41 -5.40
C GLU A 81 13.57 -11.27 -6.45
N GLU A 82 12.56 -12.05 -6.03
CA GLU A 82 11.74 -12.82 -6.98
C GLU A 82 10.86 -11.88 -7.83
N MET A 83 10.23 -10.88 -7.22
CA MET A 83 9.37 -9.91 -7.92
C MET A 83 10.15 -9.03 -8.88
N ALA A 84 11.40 -8.69 -8.58
CA ALA A 84 12.27 -7.90 -9.44
C ALA A 84 12.62 -8.60 -10.78
N LYS A 85 12.37 -9.91 -10.88
CA LYS A 85 12.54 -10.66 -12.14
C LYS A 85 11.35 -10.54 -13.07
N ILE A 86 10.23 -9.98 -12.63
CA ILE A 86 9.04 -9.78 -13.45
C ILE A 86 9.28 -8.60 -14.41
N PRO A 87 9.21 -8.79 -15.73
CA PRO A 87 9.49 -7.72 -16.67
C PRO A 87 8.54 -6.52 -16.52
N GLY A 88 9.10 -5.31 -16.42
CA GLY A 88 8.33 -4.08 -16.26
C GLY A 88 7.85 -3.79 -14.84
N ALA A 89 8.23 -4.61 -13.85
CA ALA A 89 8.03 -4.31 -12.44
C ALA A 89 9.19 -3.45 -11.91
N GLU A 90 8.89 -2.29 -11.34
CA GLU A 90 9.81 -1.53 -10.50
C GLU A 90 9.58 -1.97 -9.05
N VAL A 91 10.57 -2.64 -8.44
CA VAL A 91 10.46 -3.21 -7.10
C VAL A 91 11.39 -2.47 -6.15
N LYS A 92 10.83 -1.97 -5.05
CA LYS A 92 11.58 -1.27 -4.00
C LYS A 92 11.28 -1.86 -2.63
N ARG A 93 12.32 -2.10 -1.85
CA ARG A 93 12.18 -2.36 -0.42
C ARG A 93 11.89 -1.06 0.32
N VAL A 94 10.89 -1.07 1.18
CA VAL A 94 10.51 0.08 2.02
C VAL A 94 10.28 -0.44 3.43
N GLY A 95 11.18 -0.11 4.36
CA GLY A 95 11.09 -0.66 5.72
C GLY A 95 10.97 -2.19 5.70
N GLU A 96 9.92 -2.71 6.31
CA GLU A 96 9.63 -4.15 6.41
C GLU A 96 8.67 -4.65 5.31
N GLY A 97 8.40 -3.85 4.27
CA GLY A 97 7.52 -4.24 3.17
C GLY A 97 8.15 -4.05 1.79
N ILE A 98 7.35 -4.26 0.75
CA ILE A 98 7.75 -4.18 -0.66
C ILE A 98 6.76 -3.26 -1.38
N ASN A 99 7.28 -2.29 -2.12
CA ASN A 99 6.51 -1.53 -3.10
C ASN A 99 6.85 -2.06 -4.49
N VAL A 100 5.83 -2.50 -5.24
CA VAL A 100 5.94 -2.92 -6.63
C VAL A 100 5.13 -1.96 -7.49
N THR A 101 5.74 -1.38 -8.50
CA THR A 101 5.08 -0.44 -9.42
C THR A 101 5.12 -0.98 -10.84
N PHE A 102 3.98 -0.97 -11.51
CA PHE A 102 3.87 -1.14 -12.96
C PHE A 102 3.33 0.14 -13.59
N GLU A 103 3.98 0.62 -14.63
CA GLU A 103 3.38 1.67 -15.46
C GLU A 103 2.11 1.14 -16.13
N SER A 104 1.07 1.99 -16.23
CA SER A 104 -0.22 1.57 -16.78
C SER A 104 -0.13 1.07 -18.22
N GLY A 105 0.79 1.61 -19.02
CA GLY A 105 1.02 1.15 -20.39
C GLY A 105 1.51 -0.30 -20.48
N VAL A 106 2.14 -0.82 -19.43
CA VAL A 106 2.52 -2.24 -19.31
C VAL A 106 1.30 -3.13 -19.09
N LEU A 107 0.27 -2.62 -18.39
CA LEU A 107 -0.88 -3.40 -17.95
C LEU A 107 -2.12 -3.21 -18.82
N PHE A 108 -2.34 -2.02 -19.36
CA PHE A 108 -3.59 -1.62 -20.00
C PHE A 108 -3.35 -0.86 -21.30
N GLY A 109 -4.31 -0.90 -22.21
CA GLY A 109 -4.38 0.03 -23.33
C GLY A 109 -4.70 1.47 -22.86
N VAL A 110 -4.58 2.42 -23.79
CA VAL A 110 -4.92 3.84 -23.54
C VAL A 110 -6.39 3.93 -23.13
N ASP A 111 -6.65 4.61 -22.03
CA ASP A 111 -7.97 4.80 -21.41
C ASP A 111 -8.74 3.48 -21.10
N GLN A 112 -8.03 2.36 -21.03
CA GLN A 112 -8.59 1.05 -20.74
C GLN A 112 -8.27 0.59 -19.32
N ALA A 113 -9.08 -0.32 -18.79
CA ALA A 113 -8.91 -0.99 -17.51
C ALA A 113 -8.94 -2.53 -17.65
N THR A 114 -8.99 -3.05 -18.88
CA THR A 114 -8.88 -4.49 -19.14
C THR A 114 -7.40 -4.85 -19.28
N LEU A 115 -6.93 -5.81 -18.48
CA LEU A 115 -5.56 -6.32 -18.57
C LEU A 115 -5.35 -6.98 -19.94
N ASN A 116 -4.32 -6.54 -20.66
CA ASN A 116 -3.90 -7.21 -21.89
C ASN A 116 -3.24 -8.58 -21.57
N SER A 117 -3.02 -9.42 -22.57
CA SER A 117 -2.49 -10.79 -22.39
C SER A 117 -1.11 -10.82 -21.75
N ASP A 118 -0.23 -9.87 -22.11
CA ASP A 118 1.11 -9.74 -21.53
C ASP A 118 1.04 -9.32 -20.06
N ALA A 119 0.16 -8.38 -19.74
CA ALA A 119 -0.13 -7.98 -18.36
C ALA A 119 -0.65 -9.14 -17.51
N GLN A 120 -1.57 -9.95 -18.07
CA GLN A 120 -2.09 -11.12 -17.36
C GLN A 120 -0.96 -12.10 -16.98
N THR A 121 0.01 -12.31 -17.87
CA THR A 121 1.18 -13.14 -17.59
C THR A 121 2.00 -12.54 -16.45
N LYS A 122 2.33 -11.26 -16.48
CA LYS A 122 3.11 -10.58 -15.43
C LYS A 122 2.41 -10.60 -14.07
N ILE A 123 1.10 -10.33 -14.04
CA ILE A 123 0.32 -10.35 -12.80
C ILE A 123 0.13 -11.80 -12.29
N LYS A 124 0.11 -12.80 -13.18
CA LYS A 124 0.12 -14.22 -12.80
C LYS A 124 1.46 -14.61 -12.15
N ASP A 125 2.58 -14.14 -12.67
CA ASP A 125 3.90 -14.36 -12.06
C ASP A 125 3.97 -13.72 -10.68
N LEU A 126 3.46 -12.49 -10.53
CA LEU A 126 3.31 -11.83 -9.24
C LEU A 126 2.44 -12.66 -8.28
N ALA A 127 1.29 -13.16 -8.76
CA ALA A 127 0.40 -14.00 -7.96
C ALA A 127 1.07 -15.29 -7.49
N ALA A 128 1.91 -15.92 -8.33
CA ALA A 128 2.65 -17.11 -7.95
C ALA A 128 3.61 -16.86 -6.77
N ILE A 129 4.30 -15.70 -6.75
CA ILE A 129 5.15 -15.29 -5.64
C ILE A 129 4.32 -15.01 -4.39
N LEU A 130 3.19 -14.30 -4.53
CA LEU A 130 2.28 -13.97 -3.42
C LEU A 130 1.61 -15.19 -2.80
N ASN A 131 1.35 -16.26 -3.60
CA ASN A 131 0.81 -17.53 -3.11
C ASN A 131 1.84 -18.34 -2.32
N LYS A 132 3.13 -18.25 -2.67
CA LYS A 132 4.23 -18.84 -1.86
C LYS A 132 4.38 -18.14 -0.50
N ASN A 133 3.90 -16.89 -0.39
CA ASN A 133 4.04 -16.04 0.78
C ASN A 133 2.66 -15.55 1.26
N PRO A 134 1.82 -16.45 1.82
CA PRO A 134 0.41 -16.17 2.10
C PRO A 134 0.19 -15.15 3.23
N ASP A 135 1.19 -14.96 4.10
CA ASP A 135 1.04 -14.19 5.33
C ASP A 135 1.37 -12.69 5.14
N THR A 136 0.91 -12.13 4.00
CA THR A 136 1.05 -10.71 3.67
C THR A 136 -0.28 -10.11 3.23
N TYR A 137 -0.48 -8.82 3.51
CA TYR A 137 -1.50 -7.98 2.89
C TYR A 137 -0.96 -7.34 1.61
N ILE A 138 -1.86 -7.02 0.70
CA ILE A 138 -1.55 -6.44 -0.61
C ILE A 138 -2.52 -5.27 -0.83
N LEU A 139 -2.02 -4.04 -0.75
CA LEU A 139 -2.77 -2.85 -1.14
C LEU A 139 -2.44 -2.53 -2.59
N ILE A 140 -3.46 -2.44 -3.44
CA ILE A 140 -3.37 -2.16 -4.87
C ILE A 140 -3.89 -0.75 -5.11
N GLU A 141 -3.05 0.14 -5.64
CA GLU A 141 -3.39 1.53 -5.86
C GLU A 141 -3.35 1.89 -7.33
N GLY A 142 -4.43 2.52 -7.82
CA GLY A 142 -4.51 3.04 -9.17
C GLY A 142 -4.24 4.54 -9.22
N HIS A 143 -3.43 4.96 -10.21
CA HIS A 143 -3.07 6.35 -10.46
C HIS A 143 -3.16 6.69 -11.94
N THR A 144 -3.38 7.98 -12.24
CA THR A 144 -3.34 8.55 -13.59
C THR A 144 -2.37 9.73 -13.63
N ASP A 145 -2.08 10.22 -14.81
CA ASP A 145 -1.56 11.57 -15.00
C ASP A 145 -2.69 12.62 -14.90
N ASN A 146 -2.38 13.87 -15.14
CA ASN A 146 -3.34 14.98 -15.13
C ASN A 146 -4.05 15.21 -16.47
N SER A 147 -4.01 14.24 -17.40
CA SER A 147 -4.74 14.35 -18.66
C SER A 147 -6.22 14.01 -18.47
N GLY A 148 -7.13 14.82 -19.00
CA GLY A 148 -8.56 14.64 -18.83
C GLY A 148 -9.13 15.33 -17.58
N THR A 149 -10.35 14.97 -17.20
CA THR A 149 -11.01 15.52 -16.01
C THR A 149 -10.67 14.71 -14.76
N SER A 150 -10.64 15.37 -13.60
CA SER A 150 -10.36 14.70 -12.32
C SER A 150 -11.37 13.58 -12.01
N SER A 151 -12.65 13.76 -12.37
CA SER A 151 -13.68 12.74 -12.20
C SER A 151 -13.43 11.51 -13.09
N HIS A 152 -13.01 11.71 -14.34
CA HIS A 152 -12.64 10.63 -15.26
C HIS A 152 -11.41 9.87 -14.73
N ASN A 153 -10.37 10.60 -14.34
CA ASN A 153 -9.13 10.04 -13.79
C ASN A 153 -9.37 9.23 -12.51
N MET A 154 -10.24 9.72 -11.63
CA MET A 154 -10.65 8.99 -10.43
C MET A 154 -11.35 7.68 -10.80
N ALA A 155 -12.32 7.70 -11.71
CA ALA A 155 -13.04 6.51 -12.14
C ALA A 155 -12.14 5.51 -12.91
N LEU A 156 -11.20 5.99 -13.73
CA LEU A 156 -10.26 5.14 -14.47
C LEU A 156 -9.29 4.42 -13.51
N SER A 157 -8.72 5.16 -12.54
CA SER A 157 -7.82 4.58 -11.55
C SER A 157 -8.53 3.54 -10.66
N GLU A 158 -9.81 3.76 -10.31
CA GLU A 158 -10.64 2.78 -9.62
C GLU A 158 -10.82 1.50 -10.43
N ARG A 159 -11.26 1.62 -11.69
CA ARG A 159 -11.46 0.46 -12.56
C ARG A 159 -10.18 -0.35 -12.73
N ARG A 160 -9.01 0.30 -12.88
CA ARG A 160 -7.71 -0.35 -13.01
C ARG A 160 -7.30 -1.10 -11.74
N ALA A 161 -7.39 -0.48 -10.57
CA ALA A 161 -7.09 -1.14 -9.31
C ALA A 161 -7.99 -2.36 -9.07
N LYS A 162 -9.29 -2.24 -9.34
CA LYS A 162 -10.25 -3.35 -9.22
C LYS A 162 -9.99 -4.46 -10.23
N ALA A 163 -9.64 -4.14 -11.49
CA ALA A 163 -9.33 -5.16 -12.50
C ALA A 163 -8.14 -6.02 -12.08
N VAL A 164 -7.07 -5.41 -11.55
CA VAL A 164 -5.92 -6.12 -11.02
C VAL A 164 -6.29 -6.97 -9.81
N SER A 165 -7.05 -6.42 -8.85
CA SER A 165 -7.50 -7.13 -7.66
C SER A 165 -8.34 -8.36 -8.01
N ASN A 166 -9.29 -8.22 -8.95
CA ASN A 166 -10.13 -9.31 -9.42
C ASN A 166 -9.30 -10.40 -10.10
N PHE A 167 -8.30 -10.00 -10.90
CA PHE A 167 -7.42 -10.96 -11.56
C PHE A 167 -6.56 -11.73 -10.55
N LEU A 168 -6.00 -11.06 -9.53
CA LEU A 168 -5.26 -11.72 -8.44
C LEU A 168 -6.15 -12.69 -7.66
N SER A 169 -7.40 -12.30 -7.37
CA SER A 169 -8.37 -13.19 -6.73
C SER A 169 -8.65 -14.44 -7.57
N ALA A 170 -8.77 -14.29 -8.90
CA ALA A 170 -8.90 -15.41 -9.83
C ALA A 170 -7.64 -16.31 -9.89
N GLN A 171 -6.47 -15.80 -9.45
CA GLN A 171 -5.24 -16.59 -9.28
C GLN A 171 -5.09 -17.16 -7.84
N ASN A 172 -6.19 -17.35 -7.13
CA ASN A 172 -6.26 -17.94 -5.78
C ASN A 172 -5.62 -17.09 -4.66
N ILE A 173 -5.46 -15.78 -4.86
CA ILE A 173 -5.13 -14.89 -3.74
C ILE A 173 -6.41 -14.63 -2.93
N ALA A 174 -6.38 -14.94 -1.63
CA ALA A 174 -7.53 -14.74 -0.76
C ALA A 174 -7.96 -13.26 -0.73
N SER A 175 -9.26 -12.99 -0.93
CA SER A 175 -9.80 -11.63 -0.99
C SER A 175 -9.57 -10.84 0.31
N SER A 176 -9.45 -11.52 1.45
CA SER A 176 -9.09 -10.91 2.74
C SER A 176 -7.70 -10.28 2.76
N ARG A 177 -6.80 -10.72 1.89
CA ARG A 177 -5.46 -10.16 1.71
C ARG A 177 -5.44 -8.93 0.78
N LEU A 178 -6.44 -8.79 -0.09
CA LEU A 178 -6.49 -7.78 -1.14
C LEU A 178 -7.22 -6.54 -0.67
N LYS A 179 -6.59 -5.39 -0.81
CA LYS A 179 -7.17 -4.07 -0.58
C LYS A 179 -6.98 -3.24 -1.85
N THR A 180 -7.92 -2.37 -2.15
CA THR A 180 -7.82 -1.48 -3.31
C THR A 180 -8.01 -0.03 -2.89
N ALA A 181 -7.23 0.85 -3.49
CA ALA A 181 -7.37 2.29 -3.39
C ALA A 181 -7.15 2.93 -4.78
N TRP A 182 -7.62 4.15 -4.95
CA TRP A 182 -7.47 4.87 -6.20
C TRP A 182 -7.44 6.37 -5.94
N TYR A 183 -6.63 7.07 -6.70
CA TYR A 183 -6.31 8.47 -6.45
C TYR A 183 -6.44 9.36 -7.68
N GLY A 184 -6.72 8.78 -8.87
CA GLY A 184 -6.66 9.55 -10.11
C GLY A 184 -5.31 10.24 -10.24
N GLU A 185 -5.33 11.54 -10.48
CA GLU A 185 -4.15 12.41 -10.62
C GLU A 185 -3.67 13.03 -9.30
N SER A 186 -4.37 12.78 -8.17
CA SER A 186 -4.14 13.50 -6.91
C SER A 186 -2.86 13.13 -6.16
N GLN A 187 -2.19 12.04 -6.56
CA GLN A 187 -0.92 11.61 -5.98
C GLN A 187 0.12 11.35 -7.08
N PRO A 188 0.63 12.39 -7.73
CA PRO A 188 1.64 12.24 -8.76
C PRO A 188 2.97 11.77 -8.16
N LYS A 189 3.66 10.84 -8.84
CA LYS A 189 5.01 10.37 -8.49
C LYS A 189 6.06 11.42 -8.86
N VAL A 190 5.84 12.09 -9.98
CA VAL A 190 6.67 13.16 -10.55
C VAL A 190 5.79 14.28 -11.10
N ALA A 191 6.34 15.45 -11.37
CA ALA A 191 5.61 16.55 -12.00
C ALA A 191 5.02 16.11 -13.36
N ASN A 192 3.81 16.59 -13.71
CA ASN A 192 3.12 16.27 -14.98
C ASN A 192 3.55 17.21 -16.13
N ASP A 193 4.82 17.49 -16.27
CA ASP A 193 5.40 18.51 -17.16
C ASP A 193 5.93 17.95 -18.49
N SER A 194 6.07 16.66 -18.62
CA SER A 194 6.50 15.96 -19.82
C SER A 194 5.74 14.66 -20.03
N GLU A 195 5.68 14.15 -21.25
CA GLU A 195 5.02 12.87 -21.54
C GLU A 195 5.70 11.70 -20.81
N SER A 196 7.04 11.74 -20.68
CA SER A 196 7.78 10.75 -19.90
C SER A 196 7.38 10.76 -18.42
N ASN A 197 7.22 11.94 -17.82
CA ASN A 197 6.77 12.08 -16.44
C ASN A 197 5.30 11.67 -16.27
N LYS A 198 4.43 12.02 -17.23
CA LYS A 198 3.04 11.55 -17.24
C LYS A 198 2.96 10.03 -17.31
N ALA A 199 3.82 9.38 -18.11
CA ALA A 199 3.88 7.92 -18.19
C ALA A 199 4.17 7.28 -16.82
N GLN A 200 5.09 7.84 -16.04
CA GLN A 200 5.40 7.40 -14.68
C GLN A 200 4.24 7.64 -13.69
N ASN A 201 3.43 8.68 -13.91
CA ASN A 201 2.26 8.96 -13.09
C ASN A 201 1.11 7.99 -13.41
N ARG A 202 0.96 7.55 -14.66
CA ARG A 202 0.03 6.49 -15.07
C ARG A 202 0.53 5.13 -14.62
N ARG A 203 0.18 4.70 -13.41
CA ARG A 203 0.72 3.49 -12.79
C ARG A 203 -0.28 2.75 -11.90
N VAL A 204 0.04 1.51 -11.60
CA VAL A 204 -0.54 0.73 -10.50
C VAL A 204 0.58 0.39 -9.52
N GLU A 205 0.38 0.70 -8.26
CA GLU A 205 1.28 0.36 -7.16
C GLU A 205 0.71 -0.76 -6.32
N PHE A 206 1.61 -1.61 -5.81
CA PHE A 206 1.31 -2.66 -4.85
C PHE A 206 2.16 -2.42 -3.60
N ALA A 207 1.50 -2.18 -2.47
CA ALA A 207 2.16 -2.21 -1.18
C ALA A 207 1.95 -3.60 -0.56
N ILE A 208 3.04 -4.33 -0.34
CA ILE A 208 3.03 -5.67 0.24
C ILE A 208 3.69 -5.60 1.61
N TYR A 209 2.97 -6.00 2.64
CA TYR A 209 3.41 -5.91 4.03
C TYR A 209 2.87 -7.07 4.87
N ALA A 210 3.52 -7.33 6.02
CA ALA A 210 3.16 -8.41 6.91
C ALA A 210 1.72 -8.30 7.41
N ASN A 211 1.01 -9.43 7.46
CA ASN A 211 -0.23 -9.55 8.20
C ASN A 211 0.05 -9.92 9.67
N GLU A 212 -1.01 -10.00 10.49
CA GLU A 212 -0.91 -10.29 11.92
C GLU A 212 -0.24 -11.66 12.18
N LYS A 213 -0.49 -12.65 11.31
CA LYS A 213 0.08 -13.99 11.45
C LYS A 213 1.59 -13.96 11.25
N LEU A 214 2.08 -13.30 10.19
CA LEU A 214 3.52 -13.17 9.95
C LEU A 214 4.22 -12.41 11.09
N VAL A 215 3.56 -11.37 11.63
CA VAL A 215 4.09 -10.61 12.77
C VAL A 215 4.21 -11.51 14.01
N GLU A 216 3.20 -12.33 14.31
CA GLU A 216 3.21 -13.21 15.48
C GLU A 216 4.26 -14.34 15.33
N GLU A 217 4.35 -14.96 14.16
CA GLU A 217 5.40 -15.93 13.87
C GLU A 217 6.81 -15.35 14.05
N ALA A 218 7.02 -14.13 13.54
CA ALA A 218 8.30 -13.44 13.68
C ALA A 218 8.64 -13.06 15.13
N LYS A 219 7.64 -12.70 15.96
CA LYS A 219 7.84 -12.49 17.41
C LYS A 219 8.28 -13.77 18.12
N VAL A 220 7.61 -14.89 17.82
CA VAL A 220 7.96 -16.20 18.39
C VAL A 220 9.37 -16.62 17.97
N GLU A 221 9.76 -16.36 16.71
CA GLU A 221 11.11 -16.64 16.20
C GLU A 221 12.15 -15.74 16.90
N ALA A 222 11.86 -14.45 17.04
CA ALA A 222 12.75 -13.50 17.71
C ALA A 222 12.97 -13.80 19.21
N ALA A 223 12.00 -14.43 19.87
CA ALA A 223 12.12 -14.81 21.29
C ALA A 223 12.97 -16.08 21.52
N LYS A 224 13.33 -16.82 20.48
CA LYS A 224 14.13 -18.05 20.54
C LYS A 224 15.62 -17.84 20.27
N GLY A 225 16.00 -16.68 19.76
CA GLY A 225 17.38 -16.31 19.43
C GLY A 225 17.94 -15.27 20.38
#